data_3f5eda2fa7838c52133ef217bf9c1bd1
#
_entry.id   3f5eda2fa7838c52133ef217bf9c1bd1
#
_cell.length_a   1.000
_cell.length_b   1.000
_cell.length_c   1.000
_cell.angle_alpha   90.00
_cell.angle_beta   90.00
_cell.angle_gamma   90.00
#
_symmetry.space_group_name_H-M   'P 1'
#
loop_
_entity.id
_entity.type
_entity.pdbx_description
1 polymer ?
#
loop_
_entity_poly.entity_id
_entity_poly.type
_entity_poly.pdbx_seq_one_letter_code
_entity_poly.pdbx_strand_id
1 'polypeptide(L)'
;DEDPADLVFYLRNENEANEDEPGSRYELRREYWTYALPIIQKAHGEDGSFSNVNPSRDNWINGFFGIGGFYLCCVANFDAARAEVVFGRGNKQENKAAFDSLYTHKTEIESALGTTLQWNRGDDIKSSKVFIQLNNVRIENETDWLQMANFHADWTKKFYDVIVPYITVDWQ
;
A
#
# COMPACT_ATOMS: atom_id res chain seq x y z
N ASP A 1 -19.33 2.65 14.03
CA ASP A 1 -19.11 1.23 13.75
C ASP A 1 -18.64 1.00 12.34
N GLU A 2 -17.53 1.61 12.03
CA GLU A 2 -16.99 1.53 10.69
C GLU A 2 -15.74 0.68 10.73
N ASP A 3 -15.77 -0.25 9.95
CA ASP A 3 -14.97 -1.40 9.77
C ASP A 3 -13.68 -1.06 9.00
N PRO A 4 -12.60 -1.81 9.17
CA PRO A 4 -11.48 -1.89 8.22
C PRO A 4 -11.92 -1.97 6.76
N ALA A 5 -13.18 -2.31 6.52
CA ALA A 5 -13.86 -2.21 5.24
C ALA A 5 -13.73 -0.84 4.56
N ASP A 6 -13.55 0.26 5.32
CA ASP A 6 -13.41 1.59 4.70
C ASP A 6 -12.18 1.69 3.82
N LEU A 7 -11.06 1.10 4.26
CA LEU A 7 -9.86 1.06 3.44
C LEU A 7 -10.06 0.19 2.21
N VAL A 8 -10.65 -0.99 2.39
CA VAL A 8 -10.95 -1.92 1.29
C VAL A 8 -11.92 -1.29 0.32
N PHE A 9 -12.98 -0.64 0.82
CA PHE A 9 -13.96 0.06 0.00
C PHE A 9 -13.33 1.21 -0.78
N TYR A 10 -12.49 2.01 -0.13
CA TYR A 10 -11.78 3.11 -0.77
C TYR A 10 -10.88 2.61 -1.91
N LEU A 11 -10.13 1.54 -1.68
CA LEU A 11 -9.25 0.96 -2.70
C LEU A 11 -10.05 0.31 -3.84
N ARG A 12 -11.20 -0.28 -3.55
CA ARG A 12 -12.07 -0.87 -4.57
C ARG A 12 -12.70 0.15 -5.50
N ASN A 13 -13.15 1.28 -4.96
CA ASN A 13 -13.81 2.32 -5.76
C ASN A 13 -12.94 2.87 -6.87
N GLU A 14 -11.63 2.81 -6.72
CA GLU A 14 -10.70 3.24 -7.75
C GLU A 14 -10.72 2.32 -8.97
N ASN A 15 -11.22 1.09 -8.82
CA ASN A 15 -11.22 0.08 -9.87
C ASN A 15 -12.60 -0.23 -10.46
N GLU A 16 -13.67 0.27 -9.86
CA GLU A 16 -15.03 -0.10 -10.26
C GLU A 16 -15.49 0.51 -11.59
N ALA A 17 -14.69 1.37 -12.19
CA ALA A 17 -15.03 2.01 -13.45
C ALA A 17 -14.94 1.11 -14.69
N ASN A 18 -14.41 -0.12 -14.56
CA ASN A 18 -14.27 -1.08 -15.65
C ASN A 18 -15.04 -2.35 -15.34
N GLU A 19 -16.23 -2.43 -15.88
CA GLU A 19 -17.21 -3.51 -15.65
C GLU A 19 -17.04 -4.70 -16.60
N ASP A 20 -15.84 -5.13 -16.88
CA ASP A 20 -15.70 -6.43 -17.50
C ASP A 20 -15.86 -7.53 -16.45
N GLU A 21 -16.47 -8.61 -16.81
CA GLU A 21 -16.93 -9.72 -15.98
C GLU A 21 -16.25 -9.86 -14.60
N PRO A 22 -16.98 -9.77 -13.47
CA PRO A 22 -16.40 -9.76 -12.12
C PRO A 22 -15.41 -10.89 -11.84
N GLY A 23 -15.59 -12.06 -12.47
CA GLY A 23 -14.72 -13.22 -12.27
C GLY A 23 -13.33 -13.06 -12.87
N SER A 24 -13.22 -12.48 -14.07
CA SER A 24 -11.92 -12.33 -14.76
C SER A 24 -11.03 -11.30 -14.08
N ARG A 25 -11.62 -10.23 -13.57
CA ARG A 25 -10.92 -9.17 -12.82
C ARG A 25 -10.27 -9.73 -11.55
N TYR A 26 -10.98 -10.56 -10.80
CA TYR A 26 -10.47 -11.16 -9.57
C TYR A 26 -9.35 -12.17 -9.84
N GLU A 27 -9.48 -12.98 -10.88
CA GLU A 27 -8.43 -13.92 -11.27
C GLU A 27 -7.17 -13.19 -11.76
N LEU A 28 -7.34 -12.11 -12.53
CA LEU A 28 -6.23 -11.28 -12.99
C LEU A 28 -5.44 -10.68 -11.83
N ARG A 29 -6.11 -10.19 -10.81
CA ARG A 29 -5.47 -9.68 -9.60
C ARG A 29 -4.70 -10.77 -8.88
N ARG A 30 -5.30 -11.94 -8.71
CA ARG A 30 -4.64 -13.07 -8.09
C ARG A 30 -3.41 -13.52 -8.87
N GLU A 31 -3.50 -13.57 -10.19
CA GLU A 31 -2.36 -13.90 -11.05
C GLU A 31 -1.23 -12.88 -10.91
N TYR A 32 -1.58 -11.59 -10.90
CA TYR A 32 -0.57 -10.55 -10.69
C TYR A 32 0.12 -10.71 -9.33
N TRP A 33 -0.63 -10.88 -8.23
CA TRP A 33 -0.02 -11.04 -6.91
C TRP A 33 0.79 -12.32 -6.80
N THR A 34 0.38 -13.38 -7.46
CA THR A 34 1.17 -14.63 -7.54
C THR A 34 2.52 -14.38 -8.22
N TYR A 35 2.53 -13.54 -9.23
CA TYR A 35 3.77 -13.12 -9.92
C TYR A 35 4.60 -12.16 -9.08
N ALA A 36 3.98 -11.14 -8.52
CA ALA A 36 4.68 -10.02 -7.87
C ALA A 36 5.17 -10.35 -6.46
N LEU A 37 4.44 -11.16 -5.71
CA LEU A 37 4.72 -11.39 -4.29
C LEU A 37 6.10 -11.99 -4.02
N PRO A 38 6.60 -12.97 -4.78
CA PRO A 38 7.98 -13.45 -4.61
C PRO A 38 9.04 -12.35 -4.80
N ILE A 39 8.82 -11.42 -5.72
CA ILE A 39 9.72 -10.29 -5.97
C ILE A 39 9.70 -9.33 -4.77
N ILE A 40 8.52 -9.04 -4.25
CA ILE A 40 8.32 -8.18 -3.08
C ILE A 40 8.94 -8.84 -1.83
N GLN A 41 8.68 -10.11 -1.61
CA GLN A 41 9.22 -10.87 -0.48
C GLN A 41 10.76 -10.91 -0.51
N LYS A 42 11.35 -11.08 -1.67
CA LYS A 42 12.81 -11.08 -1.82
C LYS A 42 13.41 -9.73 -1.40
N ALA A 43 12.78 -8.62 -1.75
CA ALA A 43 13.24 -7.28 -1.38
C ALA A 43 13.20 -7.05 0.14
N HIS A 44 12.20 -7.60 0.82
CA HIS A 44 12.00 -7.43 2.26
C HIS A 44 12.75 -8.47 3.12
N GLY A 45 13.18 -9.57 2.52
CA GLY A 45 13.85 -10.66 3.22
C GLY A 45 12.90 -11.73 3.75
N GLU A 46 13.47 -12.84 4.19
CA GLU A 46 12.75 -14.06 4.57
C GLU A 46 11.75 -13.83 5.71
N ASP A 47 12.11 -13.01 6.69
CA ASP A 47 11.24 -12.65 7.82
C ASP A 47 10.68 -11.23 7.70
N GLY A 48 10.62 -10.71 6.49
CA GLY A 48 10.18 -9.35 6.23
C GLY A 48 8.66 -9.15 6.30
N SER A 49 8.24 -7.94 6.02
CA SER A 49 6.84 -7.48 6.16
C SER A 49 5.84 -8.28 5.33
N PHE A 50 6.27 -8.91 4.23
CA PHE A 50 5.40 -9.67 3.33
C PHE A 50 5.58 -11.19 3.43
N SER A 51 6.34 -11.69 4.40
CA SER A 51 6.69 -13.11 4.49
C SER A 51 5.48 -14.04 4.65
N ASN A 52 4.43 -13.58 5.32
CA ASN A 52 3.21 -14.37 5.57
C ASN A 52 2.01 -13.90 4.73
N VAL A 53 2.26 -13.13 3.68
CA VAL A 53 1.21 -12.62 2.79
C VAL A 53 1.01 -13.57 1.63
N ASN A 54 -0.25 -13.82 1.29
CA ASN A 54 -0.64 -14.67 0.17
C ASN A 54 -1.30 -13.84 -0.94
N PRO A 55 -1.23 -14.30 -2.21
CA PRO A 55 -1.96 -13.67 -3.28
C PRO A 55 -3.46 -13.58 -2.97
N SER A 56 -4.04 -12.43 -3.22
CA SER A 56 -5.47 -12.19 -3.01
C SER A 56 -6.17 -11.86 -4.32
N ARG A 57 -7.48 -11.77 -4.28
CA ARG A 57 -8.32 -11.32 -5.38
C ARG A 57 -8.63 -9.83 -5.33
N ASP A 58 -8.11 -9.16 -4.31
CA ASP A 58 -8.23 -7.72 -4.17
C ASP A 58 -7.18 -6.99 -5.01
N ASN A 59 -7.41 -5.70 -5.22
CA ASN A 59 -6.45 -4.85 -5.91
C ASN A 59 -5.29 -4.41 -5.01
N TRP A 60 -5.19 -4.97 -3.81
CA TRP A 60 -4.17 -4.63 -2.82
C TRP A 60 -3.70 -5.86 -2.05
N ILE A 61 -2.47 -5.78 -1.52
CA ILE A 61 -1.96 -6.67 -0.49
C ILE A 61 -1.27 -5.83 0.58
N ASN A 62 -1.34 -6.29 1.83
CA ASN A 62 -0.75 -5.61 2.99
C ASN A 62 0.40 -6.39 3.56
N GLY A 63 1.51 -5.69 3.82
CA GLY A 63 2.61 -6.17 4.64
C GLY A 63 2.58 -5.51 6.02
N PHE A 64 3.17 -6.18 7.01
CA PHE A 64 3.11 -5.74 8.40
C PHE A 64 4.49 -5.34 8.90
N PHE A 65 4.53 -4.39 9.84
CA PHE A 65 5.78 -3.96 10.43
C PHE A 65 5.74 -3.88 11.97
N GLY A 66 4.83 -4.65 12.57
CA GLY A 66 4.80 -4.88 14.01
C GLY A 66 3.88 -3.94 14.79
N ILE A 67 3.15 -3.07 14.14
CA ILE A 67 2.18 -2.18 14.78
C ILE A 67 0.80 -2.52 14.25
N GLY A 68 -0.09 -3.00 15.11
CA GLY A 68 -1.43 -3.43 14.71
C GLY A 68 -2.22 -2.30 14.03
N GLY A 69 -2.84 -2.62 12.89
CA GLY A 69 -3.65 -1.69 12.13
C GLY A 69 -2.87 -0.73 11.22
N PHE A 70 -1.54 -0.80 11.22
CA PHE A 70 -0.69 -0.02 10.30
C PHE A 70 -0.02 -0.97 9.31
N TYR A 71 0.03 -0.59 8.04
CA TYR A 71 0.46 -1.49 6.96
C TYR A 71 1.35 -0.80 5.95
N LEU A 72 2.23 -1.60 5.33
CA LEU A 72 2.77 -1.31 4.01
C LEU A 72 1.82 -1.93 2.99
N CYS A 73 1.31 -1.15 2.07
CA CYS A 73 0.30 -1.61 1.12
C CYS A 73 0.82 -1.50 -0.32
N CYS A 74 0.66 -2.56 -1.07
CA CYS A 74 0.83 -2.56 -2.52
C CYS A 74 -0.53 -2.51 -3.18
N VAL A 75 -0.74 -1.59 -4.11
CA VAL A 75 -1.98 -1.44 -4.87
C VAL A 75 -1.71 -1.60 -6.36
N ALA A 76 -2.50 -2.40 -7.03
CA ALA A 76 -2.44 -2.60 -8.47
C ALA A 76 -3.80 -2.26 -9.08
N ASN A 77 -3.86 -1.12 -9.77
CA ASN A 77 -5.05 -0.63 -10.44
C ASN A 77 -4.98 -0.88 -11.96
N PHE A 78 -6.07 -0.57 -12.66
CA PHE A 78 -6.13 -0.73 -14.10
C PHE A 78 -5.33 0.33 -14.87
N ASP A 79 -4.87 1.37 -14.19
CA ASP A 79 -4.15 2.49 -14.82
C ASP A 79 -2.91 2.94 -14.04
N ALA A 80 -2.68 2.37 -12.86
CA ALA A 80 -1.59 2.78 -11.98
C ALA A 80 -1.24 1.71 -10.96
N ALA A 81 -0.06 1.81 -10.38
CA ALA A 81 0.36 1.06 -9.21
C ALA A 81 0.73 2.02 -8.08
N ARG A 82 0.53 1.61 -6.83
CA ARG A 82 0.88 2.40 -5.65
C ARG A 82 1.65 1.57 -4.64
N ALA A 83 2.53 2.24 -3.92
CA ALA A 83 3.10 1.78 -2.67
C ALA A 83 2.67 2.76 -1.57
N GLU A 84 2.11 2.25 -0.48
CA GLU A 84 1.48 3.06 0.55
C GLU A 84 1.95 2.67 1.95
N VAL A 85 2.02 3.65 2.85
CA VAL A 85 1.95 3.43 4.30
C VAL A 85 0.55 3.82 4.73
N VAL A 86 -0.14 2.90 5.39
CA VAL A 86 -1.56 3.06 5.74
C VAL A 86 -1.74 2.99 7.25
N PHE A 87 -2.46 3.96 7.78
CA PHE A 87 -2.94 3.96 9.15
C PHE A 87 -4.41 3.53 9.13
N GLY A 88 -4.67 2.26 9.41
CA GLY A 88 -5.97 1.61 9.21
C GLY A 88 -6.55 0.96 10.44
N ARG A 89 -6.28 1.49 11.64
CA ARG A 89 -6.92 1.03 12.86
C ARG A 89 -8.42 1.27 12.85
N GLY A 90 -9.15 0.53 13.65
CA GLY A 90 -10.58 0.73 13.83
C GLY A 90 -10.97 2.08 14.45
N ASN A 91 -10.02 2.84 14.94
CA ASN A 91 -10.23 4.16 15.57
C ASN A 91 -9.71 5.26 14.66
N LYS A 92 -10.64 6.07 14.13
CA LYS A 92 -10.31 7.18 13.23
C LYS A 92 -9.33 8.18 13.86
N GLN A 93 -9.53 8.52 15.13
CA GLN A 93 -8.70 9.52 15.81
C GLN A 93 -7.25 9.05 15.94
N GLU A 94 -7.02 7.77 16.22
CA GLU A 94 -5.67 7.20 16.28
C GLU A 94 -4.98 7.26 14.93
N ASN A 95 -5.71 6.97 13.84
CA ASN A 95 -5.16 7.05 12.49
C ASN A 95 -4.77 8.48 12.12
N LYS A 96 -5.61 9.45 12.47
CA LYS A 96 -5.32 10.87 12.21
C LYS A 96 -4.16 11.36 13.05
N ALA A 97 -4.06 10.94 14.31
CA ALA A 97 -2.94 11.30 15.19
C ALA A 97 -1.63 10.72 14.66
N ALA A 98 -1.62 9.46 14.22
CA ALA A 98 -0.44 8.84 13.64
C ALA A 98 -0.01 9.55 12.34
N PHE A 99 -0.96 9.88 11.49
CA PHE A 99 -0.69 10.64 10.26
C PHE A 99 -0.10 12.01 10.59
N ASP A 100 -0.71 12.75 11.50
CA ASP A 100 -0.26 14.10 11.85
C ASP A 100 1.14 14.08 12.47
N SER A 101 1.45 13.10 13.31
CA SER A 101 2.78 12.90 13.87
C SER A 101 3.81 12.65 12.77
N LEU A 102 3.52 11.73 11.84
CA LEU A 102 4.41 11.44 10.72
C LEU A 102 4.59 12.65 9.81
N TYR A 103 3.53 13.41 9.58
CA TYR A 103 3.56 14.59 8.71
C TYR A 103 4.52 15.67 9.20
N THR A 104 4.78 15.76 10.51
CA THR A 104 5.78 16.69 11.03
C THR A 104 7.19 16.39 10.52
N HIS A 105 7.45 15.17 10.04
CA HIS A 105 8.71 14.72 9.48
C HIS A 105 8.73 14.69 7.94
N LYS A 106 7.72 15.28 7.30
CA LYS A 106 7.56 15.25 5.84
C LYS A 106 8.82 15.67 5.09
N THR A 107 9.43 16.77 5.49
CA THR A 107 10.61 17.31 4.80
C THR A 107 11.80 16.35 4.88
N GLU A 108 12.06 15.78 6.05
CA GLU A 108 13.16 14.82 6.25
C GLU A 108 12.91 13.52 5.48
N ILE A 109 11.68 13.03 5.51
CA ILE A 109 11.28 11.80 4.81
C ILE A 109 11.43 11.98 3.31
N GLU A 110 10.87 13.03 2.74
CA GLU A 110 10.94 13.29 1.30
C GLU A 110 12.37 13.56 0.84
N SER A 111 13.17 14.23 1.65
CA SER A 111 14.59 14.42 1.37
C SER A 111 15.34 13.09 1.34
N ALA A 112 15.12 12.22 2.31
CA ALA A 112 15.76 10.91 2.37
C ALA A 112 15.35 10.00 1.21
N LEU A 113 14.09 10.08 0.77
CA LEU A 113 13.58 9.30 -0.37
C LEU A 113 13.95 9.89 -1.72
N GLY A 114 14.34 11.18 -1.76
CA GLY A 114 14.69 11.88 -3.00
C GLY A 114 13.49 12.23 -3.88
N THR A 115 12.27 12.23 -3.32
CA THR A 115 11.05 12.55 -4.06
C THR A 115 9.97 13.06 -3.13
N THR A 116 8.95 13.72 -3.70
CA THR A 116 7.74 14.07 -2.97
C THR A 116 6.77 12.89 -2.91
N LEU A 117 5.97 12.84 -1.86
CA LEU A 117 4.93 11.83 -1.68
C LEU A 117 3.55 12.48 -1.73
N GLN A 118 2.53 11.66 -1.85
CA GLN A 118 1.14 12.07 -1.69
C GLN A 118 0.73 11.83 -0.24
N TRP A 119 0.34 12.87 0.46
CA TRP A 119 -0.07 12.83 1.86
C TRP A 119 -1.58 12.97 1.93
N ASN A 120 -2.28 11.88 2.18
CA ASN A 120 -3.74 11.86 2.24
C ASN A 120 -4.21 11.54 3.66
N ARG A 121 -4.60 12.59 4.39
CA ARG A 121 -5.13 12.44 5.74
C ARG A 121 -6.47 11.71 5.75
N GLY A 122 -7.28 11.88 4.71
CA GLY A 122 -8.58 11.20 4.60
C GLY A 122 -9.58 11.66 5.65
N ASP A 123 -9.86 12.96 5.73
CA ASP A 123 -10.72 13.52 6.79
C ASP A 123 -12.13 12.94 6.80
N ASP A 124 -12.61 12.50 5.64
CA ASP A 124 -13.95 11.94 5.45
C ASP A 124 -14.03 10.42 5.64
N ILE A 125 -12.88 9.76 5.84
CA ILE A 125 -12.81 8.31 6.01
C ILE A 125 -12.01 7.95 7.26
N LYS A 126 -12.10 6.69 7.69
CA LYS A 126 -11.41 6.22 8.89
C LYS A 126 -9.90 6.20 8.74
N SER A 127 -9.40 5.71 7.62
CA SER A 127 -7.97 5.52 7.38
C SER A 127 -7.26 6.80 6.94
N SER A 128 -5.94 6.79 7.07
CA SER A 128 -5.04 7.81 6.54
C SER A 128 -3.89 7.11 5.84
N LYS A 129 -3.29 7.76 4.84
CA LYS A 129 -2.17 7.14 4.11
C LYS A 129 -1.21 8.17 3.55
N VAL A 130 0.01 7.73 3.32
CA VAL A 130 1.01 8.41 2.50
C VAL A 130 1.46 7.44 1.43
N PHE A 131 1.60 7.88 0.19
CA PHE A 131 1.88 6.97 -0.91
C PHE A 131 2.67 7.62 -2.04
N ILE A 132 3.19 6.77 -2.91
CA ILE A 132 3.77 7.11 -4.21
C ILE A 132 3.08 6.30 -5.29
N GLN A 133 2.90 6.88 -6.48
CA GLN A 133 2.17 6.26 -7.57
C GLN A 133 3.02 6.17 -8.83
N LEU A 134 2.96 5.01 -9.46
CA LEU A 134 3.48 4.75 -10.80
C LEU A 134 2.31 4.81 -11.78
N ASN A 135 2.36 5.76 -12.71
CA ASN A 135 1.33 5.95 -13.73
C ASN A 135 1.65 5.16 -15.00
N ASN A 136 0.66 5.02 -15.87
CA ASN A 136 0.79 4.42 -17.20
C ASN A 136 1.23 2.96 -17.17
N VAL A 137 0.80 2.23 -16.16
CA VAL A 137 0.92 0.77 -16.05
C VAL A 137 -0.46 0.17 -15.85
N ARG A 138 -0.66 -1.01 -16.41
CA ARG A 138 -1.95 -1.69 -16.35
C ARG A 138 -1.79 -3.12 -15.93
N ILE A 139 -2.57 -3.54 -14.96
CA ILE A 139 -2.59 -4.95 -14.52
C ILE A 139 -3.01 -5.90 -15.65
N GLU A 140 -3.79 -5.41 -16.62
CA GLU A 140 -4.22 -6.18 -17.80
C GLU A 140 -3.07 -6.49 -18.77
N ASN A 141 -1.99 -5.73 -18.71
CA ASN A 141 -0.82 -5.92 -19.57
C ASN A 141 0.28 -6.64 -18.80
N GLU A 142 0.45 -7.93 -19.07
CA GLU A 142 1.52 -8.71 -18.41
C GLU A 142 2.92 -8.12 -18.67
N THR A 143 3.10 -7.41 -19.77
CA THR A 143 4.36 -6.71 -20.07
C THR A 143 4.67 -5.59 -19.08
N ASP A 144 3.67 -5.07 -18.35
CA ASP A 144 3.87 -4.06 -17.30
C ASP A 144 4.17 -4.67 -15.93
N TRP A 145 3.94 -5.96 -15.76
CA TRP A 145 3.99 -6.61 -14.43
C TRP A 145 5.35 -6.55 -13.77
N LEU A 146 6.43 -6.72 -14.53
CA LEU A 146 7.78 -6.65 -13.95
C LEU A 146 8.06 -5.24 -13.40
N GLN A 147 7.70 -4.22 -14.17
CA GLN A 147 7.85 -2.82 -13.73
C GLN A 147 7.00 -2.54 -12.49
N MET A 148 5.75 -2.99 -12.48
CA MET A 148 4.84 -2.84 -11.34
C MET A 148 5.38 -3.56 -10.10
N ALA A 149 5.80 -4.81 -10.24
CA ALA A 149 6.31 -5.62 -9.13
C ALA A 149 7.60 -5.04 -8.55
N ASN A 150 8.52 -4.59 -9.39
CA ASN A 150 9.73 -3.91 -8.95
C ASN A 150 9.40 -2.60 -8.22
N PHE A 151 8.44 -1.83 -8.72
CA PHE A 151 7.96 -0.62 -8.06
C PHE A 151 7.41 -0.93 -6.67
N HIS A 152 6.55 -1.93 -6.55
CA HIS A 152 6.01 -2.36 -5.26
C HIS A 152 7.10 -2.80 -4.30
N ALA A 153 8.04 -3.63 -4.77
CA ALA A 153 9.13 -4.14 -3.96
C ALA A 153 10.05 -3.01 -3.47
N ASP A 154 10.48 -2.16 -4.38
CA ASP A 154 11.46 -1.09 -4.09
C ASP A 154 10.87 -0.03 -3.16
N TRP A 155 9.67 0.44 -3.43
CA TRP A 155 9.09 1.52 -2.66
C TRP A 155 8.57 1.08 -1.29
N THR A 156 7.97 -0.10 -1.17
CA THR A 156 7.59 -0.60 0.15
C THR A 156 8.82 -0.85 1.02
N LYS A 157 9.92 -1.32 0.44
CA LYS A 157 11.18 -1.49 1.17
C LYS A 157 11.77 -0.13 1.60
N LYS A 158 11.77 0.85 0.72
CA LYS A 158 12.20 2.22 1.06
C LYS A 158 11.34 2.82 2.16
N PHE A 159 10.03 2.61 2.11
CA PHE A 159 9.11 3.05 3.16
C PHE A 159 9.40 2.36 4.50
N TYR A 160 9.67 1.06 4.46
CA TYR A 160 10.08 0.34 5.66
C TYR A 160 11.35 0.94 6.25
N ASP A 161 12.36 1.20 5.44
CA ASP A 161 13.66 1.69 5.91
C ASP A 161 13.62 3.15 6.38
N VAL A 162 12.84 4.01 5.73
CA VAL A 162 12.84 5.46 5.96
C VAL A 162 11.66 5.92 6.82
N ILE A 163 10.46 5.42 6.58
CA ILE A 163 9.23 5.91 7.24
C ILE A 163 8.94 5.17 8.53
N VAL A 164 9.00 3.85 8.52
CA VAL A 164 8.63 3.02 9.67
C VAL A 164 9.38 3.40 10.95
N PRO A 165 10.69 3.75 10.94
CA PRO A 165 11.37 4.20 12.16
C PRO A 165 10.71 5.39 12.84
N TYR A 166 10.14 6.34 12.09
CA TYR A 166 9.41 7.47 12.67
C TYR A 166 8.10 7.04 13.35
N ILE A 167 7.47 6.00 12.82
CA ILE A 167 6.20 5.48 13.38
C ILE A 167 6.47 4.67 14.65
N THR A 168 7.48 3.79 14.62
CA THR A 168 7.73 2.86 15.75
C THR A 168 8.17 3.58 17.01
N VAL A 169 8.74 4.77 16.92
CA VAL A 169 9.08 5.56 18.12
C VAL A 169 7.84 5.95 18.92
N ASP A 170 6.76 6.29 18.25
CA ASP A 170 5.56 6.84 18.89
C ASP A 170 4.48 5.79 19.19
N TRP A 171 4.53 4.61 18.55
CA TRP A 171 3.40 3.67 18.54
C TRP A 171 3.74 2.23 18.92
N GLN A 172 4.88 2.00 19.52
CA GLN A 172 5.25 0.67 20.05
C GLN A 172 4.35 0.18 21.18
#